data_9c13a29ce3f458f911706998963ef77f
#
_entry.id   9c13a29ce3f458f911706998963ef77f
#
_cell.length_a   1.000
_cell.length_b   1.000
_cell.length_c   1.000
_cell.angle_alpha   90.00
_cell.angle_beta   90.00
_cell.angle_gamma   90.00
#
_symmetry.space_group_name_H-M   'P 1'
#
loop_
_entity.id
_entity.type
_entity.pdbx_description
1 polymer ?
#
loop_
_entity_poly.entity_id
_entity_poly.type
_entity_poly.pdbx_seq_one_letter_code
_entity_poly.pdbx_strand_id
1 'polypeptide(L)'
;MSDSPAGDLNWLLDDLVERLAGVRHAVVLSTDGLLLGRSSGMSREDAEHFGAMSSALYGLARSAGNRFDGGGVRQAVIELDRAVLFVTSAGDNACLALQAAESANLGMVAYEMNLTVQRVGSYLSTTPRQDLVGHVE
;
A
#
# COMPACT_ATOMS: atom_id res chain seq x y z
N MET A 1 -2.87 15.21 19.04
CA MET A 1 -3.71 14.30 18.80
C MET A 1 -3.93 14.03 17.40
N SER A 2 -3.90 12.94 17.05
CA SER A 2 -3.88 12.72 15.71
C SER A 2 -5.05 11.97 15.29
N ASP A 3 -6.03 12.68 14.94
CA ASP A 3 -7.19 12.09 14.38
C ASP A 3 -7.15 12.14 12.88
N SER A 4 -6.05 12.57 12.27
CA SER A 4 -6.01 12.64 10.83
C SER A 4 -5.84 11.25 10.26
N PRO A 5 -6.46 10.96 9.12
CA PRO A 5 -6.29 9.68 8.46
C PRO A 5 -4.83 9.35 8.16
N ALA A 6 -4.06 10.35 7.78
CA ALA A 6 -2.65 10.11 7.47
C ALA A 6 -1.88 9.65 8.68
N GLY A 7 -2.18 10.22 9.86
CA GLY A 7 -1.49 9.82 11.08
C GLY A 7 -1.76 8.38 11.45
N ASP A 8 -3.01 7.97 11.33
CA ASP A 8 -3.37 6.60 11.67
C ASP A 8 -2.82 5.60 10.65
N LEU A 9 -2.82 5.97 9.38
CA LEU A 9 -2.22 5.12 8.36
C LEU A 9 -0.73 4.98 8.59
N ASN A 10 -0.06 6.06 8.95
CA ASN A 10 1.37 6.00 9.22
C ASN A 10 1.65 5.05 10.37
N TRP A 11 0.81 5.08 11.39
CA TRP A 11 0.99 4.17 12.52
C TRP A 11 0.85 2.72 12.08
N LEU A 12 -0.16 2.43 11.27
CA LEU A 12 -0.36 1.07 10.74
C LEU A 12 0.86 0.61 9.95
N LEU A 13 1.43 1.50 9.15
CA LEU A 13 2.57 1.14 8.32
C LEU A 13 3.83 0.94 9.16
N ASP A 14 4.02 1.74 10.18
CA ASP A 14 5.15 1.54 11.09
C ASP A 14 5.01 0.22 11.83
N ASP A 15 3.80 -0.11 12.25
CA ASP A 15 3.55 -1.37 12.92
C ASP A 15 3.88 -2.55 12.00
N LEU A 16 3.48 -2.47 10.75
CA LEU A 16 3.76 -3.53 9.78
C LEU A 16 5.26 -3.70 9.57
N VAL A 17 5.97 -2.59 9.38
CA VAL A 17 7.41 -2.63 9.15
C VAL A 17 8.13 -3.22 10.35
N GLU A 18 7.70 -2.86 11.56
CA GLU A 18 8.38 -3.33 12.76
C GLU A 18 8.14 -4.80 13.04
N ARG A 19 6.97 -5.30 12.68
CA ARG A 19 6.64 -6.70 12.98
C ARG A 19 7.31 -7.70 12.06
N LEU A 20 7.79 -7.26 10.91
CA LEU A 20 8.32 -8.18 9.90
C LEU A 20 9.80 -7.97 9.68
N ALA A 21 10.57 -8.98 10.03
CA ALA A 21 12.01 -8.92 9.80
C ALA A 21 12.28 -8.79 8.31
N GLY A 22 13.15 -7.87 7.93
CA GLY A 22 13.53 -7.69 6.54
C GLY A 22 12.69 -6.70 5.77
N VAL A 23 11.55 -6.26 6.32
CA VAL A 23 10.75 -5.24 5.66
C VAL A 23 11.33 -3.88 6.02
N ARG A 24 11.53 -3.05 5.01
CA ARG A 24 12.22 -1.78 5.19
C ARG A 24 11.28 -0.59 5.17
N HIS A 25 10.38 -0.54 4.21
CA HIS A 25 9.52 0.62 3.99
C HIS A 25 8.17 0.18 3.49
N ALA A 26 7.15 0.96 3.83
CA ALA A 26 5.79 0.70 3.36
C ALA A 26 5.09 2.03 3.12
N VAL A 27 4.23 2.07 2.09
CA VAL A 27 3.43 3.25 1.78
C VAL A 27 2.03 2.81 1.40
N VAL A 28 1.06 3.69 1.61
CA VAL A 28 -0.28 3.58 1.06
C VAL A 28 -0.44 4.70 0.06
N LEU A 29 -0.97 4.39 -1.09
CA LEU A 29 -1.16 5.35 -2.17
C LEU A 29 -2.51 5.13 -2.80
N SER A 30 -3.04 6.18 -3.42
CA SER A 30 -4.23 6.02 -4.25
C SER A 30 -3.83 5.38 -5.57
N THR A 31 -4.80 4.84 -6.29
CA THR A 31 -4.48 4.15 -7.55
C THR A 31 -3.96 5.12 -8.61
N ASP A 32 -4.16 6.42 -8.43
CA ASP A 32 -3.59 7.39 -9.36
C ASP A 32 -2.29 8.01 -8.83
N GLY A 33 -1.69 7.41 -7.80
CA GLY A 33 -0.33 7.75 -7.42
C GLY A 33 -0.17 8.73 -6.28
N LEU A 34 -1.28 9.16 -5.67
CA LEU A 34 -1.20 10.13 -4.58
C LEU A 34 -0.82 9.41 -3.29
N LEU A 35 0.19 9.91 -2.61
CA LEU A 35 0.64 9.31 -1.35
C LEU A 35 -0.36 9.60 -0.25
N LEU A 36 -0.82 8.55 0.43
CA LEU A 36 -1.79 8.66 1.51
C LEU A 36 -1.17 8.39 2.88
N GLY A 37 -0.11 7.61 2.92
CA GLY A 37 0.59 7.32 4.17
C GLY A 37 1.94 6.70 3.90
N ARG A 38 2.84 6.77 4.89
CA ARG A 38 4.17 6.19 4.75
C ARG A 38 4.68 5.75 6.11
N SER A 39 5.59 4.78 6.08
CA SER A 39 6.30 4.40 7.29
C SER A 39 7.33 5.49 7.61
N SER A 40 7.68 5.60 8.89
CA SER A 40 8.46 6.74 9.35
C SER A 40 9.92 6.69 8.94
N GLY A 41 10.40 5.54 8.48
CA GLY A 41 11.80 5.43 8.07
C GLY A 41 12.09 5.97 6.68
N MET A 42 11.09 6.50 5.98
CA MET A 42 11.27 7.07 4.65
C MET A 42 11.09 8.57 4.70
N SER A 43 11.91 9.30 3.94
CA SER A 43 11.63 10.71 3.72
C SER A 43 10.37 10.85 2.88
N ARG A 44 9.74 12.01 2.95
CA ARG A 44 8.56 12.26 2.14
C ARG A 44 8.88 12.15 0.65
N GLU A 45 10.03 12.65 0.26
CA GLU A 45 10.42 12.60 -1.15
C GLU A 45 10.58 11.16 -1.62
N ASP A 46 11.24 10.31 -0.84
CA ASP A 46 11.39 8.91 -1.21
C ASP A 46 10.06 8.19 -1.22
N ALA A 47 9.19 8.50 -0.28
CA ALA A 47 7.88 7.88 -0.23
C ALA A 47 7.04 8.25 -1.44
N GLU A 48 7.11 9.50 -1.88
CA GLU A 48 6.39 9.93 -3.07
C GLU A 48 6.91 9.24 -4.32
N HIS A 49 8.22 9.07 -4.40
CA HIS A 49 8.84 8.37 -5.50
C HIS A 49 8.43 6.90 -5.53
N PHE A 50 8.50 6.25 -4.38
CA PHE A 50 8.12 4.86 -4.26
C PHE A 50 6.63 4.68 -4.57
N GLY A 51 5.81 5.61 -4.12
CA GLY A 51 4.38 5.58 -4.42
C GLY A 51 4.10 5.70 -5.91
N ALA A 52 4.81 6.59 -6.60
CA ALA A 52 4.62 6.76 -8.04
C ALA A 52 5.02 5.50 -8.79
N MET A 53 6.14 4.89 -8.42
CA MET A 53 6.57 3.65 -9.05
C MET A 53 5.59 2.52 -8.79
N SER A 54 5.09 2.43 -7.58
CA SER A 54 4.14 1.38 -7.21
C SER A 54 2.81 1.56 -7.92
N SER A 55 2.38 2.79 -8.10
CA SER A 55 1.16 3.09 -8.86
C SER A 55 1.31 2.65 -10.31
N ALA A 56 2.46 2.92 -10.92
CA ALA A 56 2.72 2.50 -12.29
C ALA A 56 2.73 0.98 -12.40
N LEU A 57 3.35 0.32 -11.44
CA LEU A 57 3.39 -1.14 -11.43
C LEU A 57 1.99 -1.73 -11.30
N TYR A 58 1.20 -1.18 -10.40
CA TYR A 58 -0.17 -1.63 -10.21
C TYR A 58 -0.99 -1.41 -11.50
N GLY A 59 -0.78 -0.27 -12.16
CA GLY A 59 -1.46 0.01 -13.41
C GLY A 59 -1.10 -0.98 -14.51
N LEU A 60 0.17 -1.36 -14.59
CA LEU A 60 0.60 -2.37 -15.55
C LEU A 60 -0.05 -3.71 -15.25
N ALA A 61 -0.07 -4.10 -13.99
CA ALA A 61 -0.69 -5.37 -13.60
C ALA A 61 -2.18 -5.37 -13.92
N ARG A 62 -2.86 -4.26 -13.66
CA ARG A 62 -4.29 -4.15 -13.95
C ARG A 62 -4.55 -4.22 -15.44
N SER A 63 -3.69 -3.58 -16.23
CA SER A 63 -3.81 -3.62 -17.66
C SER A 63 -3.66 -5.05 -18.20
N ALA A 64 -2.70 -5.80 -17.63
CA ALA A 64 -2.51 -7.19 -18.01
C ALA A 64 -3.74 -8.03 -17.67
N GLY A 65 -4.31 -7.79 -16.48
CA GLY A 65 -5.51 -8.52 -16.07
C GLY A 65 -6.68 -8.26 -17.00
N ASN A 66 -6.85 -7.01 -17.43
CA ASN A 66 -7.94 -6.65 -18.34
C ASN A 66 -7.71 -7.20 -19.73
N ARG A 67 -6.48 -7.10 -20.21
CA ARG A 67 -6.18 -7.48 -21.58
C ARG A 67 -6.24 -8.99 -21.80
N PHE A 68 -5.80 -9.75 -20.82
CA PHE A 68 -5.68 -11.18 -20.98
C PHE A 68 -6.71 -11.95 -20.15
N ASP A 69 -7.76 -11.25 -19.76
CA ASP A 69 -8.89 -11.86 -19.06
C ASP A 69 -8.47 -12.52 -17.75
N GLY A 70 -7.51 -11.88 -17.08
CA GLY A 70 -6.99 -12.40 -15.83
C GLY A 70 -7.71 -11.92 -14.60
N GLY A 71 -8.58 -10.91 -14.74
CA GLY A 71 -9.30 -10.36 -13.61
C GLY A 71 -8.54 -9.28 -12.92
N GLY A 72 -8.98 -8.92 -11.72
CA GLY A 72 -8.36 -7.87 -10.93
C GLY A 72 -7.02 -8.27 -10.36
N VAL A 73 -6.25 -7.27 -9.96
CA VAL A 73 -4.92 -7.50 -9.40
C VAL A 73 -5.06 -7.86 -7.94
N ARG A 74 -4.49 -8.99 -7.55
CA ARG A 74 -4.37 -9.32 -6.14
C ARG A 74 -3.07 -8.80 -5.58
N GLN A 75 -2.00 -9.04 -6.31
CA GLN A 75 -0.69 -8.65 -5.84
C GLN A 75 0.27 -8.60 -7.02
N ALA A 76 1.15 -7.62 -7.02
CA ALA A 76 2.26 -7.56 -7.96
C ALA A 76 3.55 -7.66 -7.15
N VAL A 77 4.49 -8.45 -7.63
CA VAL A 77 5.74 -8.70 -6.93
C VAL A 77 6.88 -8.53 -7.92
N ILE A 78 7.90 -7.78 -7.53
CA ILE A 78 9.11 -7.63 -8.33
C ILE A 78 10.30 -8.06 -7.49
N GLU A 79 11.01 -9.08 -7.95
CA GLU A 79 12.20 -9.55 -7.26
C GLU A 79 13.42 -8.94 -7.90
N LEU A 80 14.20 -8.26 -7.08
CA LEU A 80 15.47 -7.68 -7.49
C LEU A 80 16.58 -8.44 -6.80
N ASP A 81 17.83 -8.15 -7.15
CA ASP A 81 18.95 -8.87 -6.55
C ASP A 81 18.95 -8.74 -5.01
N ARG A 82 18.63 -7.57 -4.51
CA ARG A 82 18.76 -7.32 -3.08
C ARG A 82 17.49 -6.76 -2.45
N ALA A 83 16.38 -6.85 -3.15
CA ALA A 83 15.12 -6.34 -2.61
C ALA A 83 13.95 -6.99 -3.32
N VAL A 84 12.81 -6.99 -2.67
CA VAL A 84 11.56 -7.44 -3.29
C VAL A 84 10.54 -6.35 -3.06
N LEU A 85 9.83 -5.99 -4.11
CA LEU A 85 8.76 -4.99 -4.02
C LEU A 85 7.43 -5.69 -4.12
N PHE A 86 6.51 -5.33 -3.24
CA PHE A 86 5.15 -5.87 -3.25
C PHE A 86 4.18 -4.73 -3.39
N VAL A 87 3.17 -4.89 -4.24
CA VAL A 87 2.06 -3.95 -4.33
C VAL A 87 0.77 -4.74 -4.30
N THR A 88 -0.12 -4.41 -3.38
CA THR A 88 -1.38 -5.11 -3.27
C THR A 88 -2.52 -4.12 -3.16
N SER A 89 -3.67 -4.49 -3.66
CA SER A 89 -4.86 -3.64 -3.60
C SER A 89 -5.30 -3.47 -2.16
N ALA A 90 -5.71 -2.28 -1.78
CA ALA A 90 -6.15 -1.98 -0.42
C ALA A 90 -7.46 -1.20 -0.49
N GLY A 91 -8.52 -1.89 -0.84
CA GLY A 91 -9.81 -1.24 -1.05
C GLY A 91 -9.97 -0.87 -2.51
N ASP A 92 -10.96 -0.04 -2.79
CA ASP A 92 -11.33 0.23 -4.17
C ASP A 92 -10.37 1.14 -4.89
N ASN A 93 -9.81 2.10 -4.19
CA ASN A 93 -9.02 3.13 -4.84
C ASN A 93 -7.66 3.33 -4.22
N ALA A 94 -7.13 2.33 -3.54
CA ALA A 94 -5.85 2.46 -2.86
C ALA A 94 -5.04 1.19 -3.00
N CYS A 95 -3.74 1.33 -2.77
CA CYS A 95 -2.79 0.23 -2.79
C CYS A 95 -1.87 0.35 -1.58
N LEU A 96 -1.43 -0.81 -1.12
CA LEU A 96 -0.36 -0.91 -0.14
C LEU A 96 0.87 -1.42 -0.86
N ALA A 97 1.99 -0.73 -0.71
CA ALA A 97 3.24 -1.15 -1.31
C ALA A 97 4.31 -1.23 -0.25
N LEU A 98 5.18 -2.22 -0.36
CA LEU A 98 6.30 -2.31 0.57
C LEU A 98 7.54 -2.85 -0.11
N GLN A 99 8.66 -2.58 0.53
CA GLN A 99 9.97 -3.03 0.07
C GLN A 99 10.58 -3.90 1.17
N ALA A 100 11.02 -5.08 0.79
CA ALA A 100 11.64 -6.02 1.72
C ALA A 100 13.00 -6.42 1.19
N ALA A 101 13.88 -6.87 2.10
CA ALA A 101 15.16 -7.45 1.70
C ALA A 101 14.91 -8.80 1.05
N GLU A 102 15.85 -9.22 0.20
CA GLU A 102 15.69 -10.52 -0.46
C GLU A 102 15.68 -11.66 0.54
N SER A 103 16.24 -11.44 1.73
CA SER A 103 16.29 -12.47 2.77
C SER A 103 15.02 -12.55 3.58
N ALA A 104 14.06 -11.66 3.36
CA ALA A 104 12.82 -11.68 4.12
C ALA A 104 12.00 -12.93 3.77
N ASN A 105 11.17 -13.35 4.73
CA ASN A 105 10.26 -14.47 4.49
C ASN A 105 9.08 -13.95 3.67
N LEU A 106 9.09 -14.21 2.37
CA LEU A 106 8.12 -13.61 1.46
C LEU A 106 6.70 -14.09 1.71
N GLY A 107 6.54 -15.33 2.15
CA GLY A 107 5.21 -15.81 2.49
C GLY A 107 4.63 -15.09 3.68
N MET A 108 5.46 -14.85 4.70
CA MET A 108 5.02 -14.11 5.87
C MET A 108 4.69 -12.67 5.51
N VAL A 109 5.50 -12.05 4.65
CA VAL A 109 5.25 -10.69 4.21
C VAL A 109 3.90 -10.61 3.49
N ALA A 110 3.65 -11.51 2.57
CA ALA A 110 2.38 -11.52 1.85
C ALA A 110 1.20 -11.72 2.79
N TYR A 111 1.35 -12.60 3.75
CA TYR A 111 0.28 -12.86 4.71
C TYR A 111 -0.02 -11.61 5.54
N GLU A 112 1.01 -10.96 6.06
CA GLU A 112 0.80 -9.78 6.87
C GLU A 112 0.27 -8.62 6.05
N MET A 113 0.68 -8.51 4.80
CA MET A 113 0.11 -7.49 3.92
C MET A 113 -1.38 -7.70 3.74
N ASN A 114 -1.80 -8.94 3.55
CA ASN A 114 -3.23 -9.21 3.38
C ASN A 114 -4.03 -8.82 4.62
N LEU A 115 -3.49 -9.02 5.80
CA LEU A 115 -4.16 -8.57 7.01
C LEU A 115 -4.19 -7.04 7.08
N THR A 116 -3.09 -6.42 6.73
CA THR A 116 -2.98 -4.97 6.83
C THR A 116 -3.88 -4.26 5.82
N VAL A 117 -4.03 -4.80 4.61
CA VAL A 117 -4.87 -4.14 3.62
C VAL A 117 -6.32 -4.08 4.06
N GLN A 118 -6.77 -5.06 4.82
CA GLN A 118 -8.14 -5.01 5.33
C GLN A 118 -8.32 -3.85 6.29
N ARG A 119 -7.33 -3.61 7.13
CA ARG A 119 -7.37 -2.49 8.06
C ARG A 119 -7.27 -1.16 7.33
N VAL A 120 -6.40 -1.08 6.33
CA VAL A 120 -6.25 0.13 5.54
C VAL A 120 -7.54 0.44 4.79
N GLY A 121 -8.12 -0.56 4.14
CA GLY A 121 -9.34 -0.38 3.38
C GLY A 121 -10.49 0.08 4.25
N SER A 122 -10.63 -0.54 5.40
CA SER A 122 -11.67 -0.16 6.35
C SER A 122 -11.48 1.29 6.81
N TYR A 123 -10.26 1.65 7.10
CA TYR A 123 -9.95 2.99 7.56
C TYR A 123 -10.28 4.04 6.51
N LEU A 124 -9.86 3.80 5.27
CA LEU A 124 -10.08 4.75 4.19
C LEU A 124 -11.55 4.88 3.84
N SER A 125 -12.30 3.80 3.91
CA SER A 125 -13.70 3.86 3.52
C SER A 125 -14.56 4.58 4.54
N THR A 126 -14.10 4.67 5.78
CA THR A 126 -14.89 5.30 6.82
C THR A 126 -14.76 6.81 6.81
N THR A 127 -13.55 7.30 6.71
CA THR A 127 -13.30 8.72 6.91
C THR A 127 -13.79 9.62 5.79
N PRO A 128 -13.42 9.38 4.54
CA PRO A 128 -13.87 10.27 3.47
C PRO A 128 -15.35 10.16 3.21
N ARG A 129 -15.93 9.01 3.50
CA ARG A 129 -17.34 8.79 3.22
C ARG A 129 -18.23 9.68 4.03
N GLN A 130 -17.84 9.94 5.27
CA GLN A 130 -18.64 10.81 6.10
C GLN A 130 -18.70 12.22 5.54
N ASP A 131 -17.60 12.69 5.02
CA ASP A 131 -17.57 14.01 4.42
C ASP A 131 -18.47 14.07 3.22
N LEU A 132 -18.43 13.06 2.40
CA LEU A 132 -19.24 13.03 1.21
C LEU A 132 -20.71 12.99 1.52
N VAL A 133 -21.08 12.23 2.52
CA VAL A 133 -22.48 12.13 2.90
C VAL A 133 -22.98 13.47 3.41
N GLY A 134 -22.22 14.13 4.24
CA GLY A 134 -22.59 15.43 4.71
C GLY A 134 -22.70 16.42 3.59
N HIS A 135 -21.92 16.23 2.56
CA HIS A 135 -21.94 17.11 1.44
C HIS A 135 -23.16 16.98 0.59
N VAL A 136 -23.61 15.81 0.41
CA VAL A 136 -24.73 15.53 -0.44
C VAL A 136 -25.99 16.14 0.12
N GLU A 137 -26.06 16.25 1.39
CA GLU A 137 -27.21 16.86 2.01
C GLU A 137 -27.25 18.33 1.75
#